data_974684c4aad7502441de6f188f0de491
#
_entry.id   974684c4aad7502441de6f188f0de491
#
_cell.length_a   1.000
_cell.length_b   1.000
_cell.length_c   1.000
_cell.angle_alpha   90.00
_cell.angle_beta   90.00
_cell.angle_gamma   90.00
#
_symmetry.space_group_name_H-M   'P 1'
#
loop_
_entity.id
_entity.type
_entity.pdbx_description
1 polymer ?
#
loop_
_entity_poly.entity_id
_entity_poly.type
_entity_poly.pdbx_seq_one_letter_code
_entity_poly.pdbx_strand_id
1 'polypeptide(L)'
;MEAYILLTDENAVFTREQILSALKEKGVISGINEEAIKELGNGKVEVTNIILRKGNNPRNRGHISAGKMGKIVGGITQAGQNLEVYDLGNKARLHTEVCVGREDKYINDKNQLVLQMKSVGKELSLLRSAYQNFQKRYMPEERNVNPMYLKVEDAIYTKELEMKEIQKKDVYLDEEIEKNRHAKLIVKGIIYQGVKIDVNGARWFSDEVTNVTVRKTDERVALYTRRSRYEI
;
A
#
# COMPACT_ATOMS: atom_id res chain seq x y z
N MET A 1 -1.26 15.73 -5.17
CA MET A 1 -0.80 14.33 -5.11
C MET A 1 0.67 14.19 -5.56
N GLU A 2 1.08 14.77 -6.69
CA GLU A 2 2.48 14.76 -7.17
C GLU A 2 3.46 15.46 -6.21
N ALA A 3 3.09 16.58 -5.59
CA ALA A 3 3.98 17.27 -4.65
C ALA A 3 4.43 16.39 -3.46
N TYR A 4 3.60 15.46 -3.01
CA TYR A 4 3.96 14.52 -1.95
C TYR A 4 4.86 13.39 -2.43
N ILE A 5 4.66 12.91 -3.66
CA ILE A 5 5.55 11.93 -4.29
C ILE A 5 6.96 12.52 -4.38
N LEU A 6 7.05 13.80 -4.71
CA LEU A 6 8.30 14.54 -4.79
C LEU A 6 9.08 14.59 -3.46
N LEU A 7 8.37 14.77 -2.34
CA LEU A 7 8.97 14.87 -1.01
C LEU A 7 9.34 13.51 -0.39
N THR A 8 8.79 12.42 -0.92
CA THR A 8 8.97 11.07 -0.36
C THR A 8 9.72 10.12 -1.28
N ASP A 9 10.01 10.50 -2.51
CA ASP A 9 10.84 9.74 -3.44
C ASP A 9 12.32 10.05 -3.17
N GLU A 10 13.03 9.09 -2.60
CA GLU A 10 14.45 9.21 -2.28
C GLU A 10 15.35 9.40 -3.52
N ASN A 11 14.83 9.06 -4.71
CA ASN A 11 15.54 9.16 -5.98
C ASN A 11 15.21 10.44 -6.75
N ALA A 12 14.22 11.22 -6.32
CA ALA A 12 13.83 12.43 -7.00
C ALA A 12 14.75 13.62 -6.60
N VAL A 13 15.30 14.28 -7.60
CA VAL A 13 16.15 15.46 -7.42
C VAL A 13 15.33 16.70 -7.77
N PHE A 14 14.91 17.46 -6.75
CA PHE A 14 14.16 18.70 -6.93
C PHE A 14 14.90 19.88 -6.31
N THR A 15 14.82 21.04 -6.96
CA THR A 15 15.30 22.27 -6.35
C THR A 15 14.29 22.76 -5.30
N ARG A 16 14.78 23.53 -4.31
CA ARG A 16 13.97 24.19 -3.30
C ARG A 16 12.79 24.97 -3.92
N GLU A 17 13.05 25.67 -5.01
CA GLU A 17 12.05 26.48 -5.71
C GLU A 17 10.96 25.64 -6.38
N GLN A 18 11.32 24.51 -6.98
CA GLN A 18 10.36 23.57 -7.55
C GLN A 18 9.44 22.99 -6.48
N ILE A 19 9.96 22.66 -5.32
CA ILE A 19 9.17 22.16 -4.19
C ILE A 19 8.24 23.26 -3.66
N LEU A 20 8.74 24.47 -3.43
CA LEU A 20 7.93 25.61 -2.98
C LEU A 20 6.82 25.95 -3.97
N SER A 21 7.11 25.96 -5.26
CA SER A 21 6.14 26.24 -6.32
C SER A 21 5.04 25.16 -6.33
N ALA A 22 5.40 23.88 -6.31
CA ALA A 22 4.46 22.76 -6.30
C ALA A 22 3.57 22.77 -5.05
N LEU A 23 4.11 23.12 -3.89
CA LEU A 23 3.38 23.20 -2.63
C LEU A 23 2.41 24.41 -2.57
N LYS A 24 2.82 25.53 -3.17
CA LYS A 24 1.97 26.74 -3.27
C LYS A 24 0.84 26.55 -4.29
N GLU A 25 1.13 26.01 -5.48
CA GLU A 25 0.13 25.82 -6.54
C GLU A 25 -1.01 24.86 -6.15
N LYS A 26 -0.69 23.80 -5.40
CA LYS A 26 -1.70 22.78 -5.06
C LYS A 26 -2.45 23.06 -3.77
N GLY A 27 -2.13 24.11 -3.02
CA GLY A 27 -2.80 24.48 -1.77
C GLY A 27 -2.75 23.39 -0.70
N VAL A 28 -1.84 22.42 -0.88
CA VAL A 28 -1.78 21.17 -0.12
C VAL A 28 -1.24 21.37 1.28
N ILE A 29 -0.43 22.40 1.46
CA ILE A 29 0.20 22.74 2.74
C ILE A 29 -0.07 24.21 3.05
N SER A 30 -0.86 24.47 4.07
CA SER A 30 -1.00 25.80 4.61
C SER A 30 0.04 26.00 5.73
N GLY A 31 0.97 26.91 5.54
CA GLY A 31 1.91 27.34 6.60
C GLY A 31 3.27 26.67 6.58
N ILE A 32 3.84 26.38 5.39
CA ILE A 32 5.27 26.16 5.28
C ILE A 32 5.97 27.51 5.46
N ASN A 33 6.76 27.62 6.52
CA ASN A 33 7.78 28.64 6.60
C ASN A 33 8.89 28.27 5.60
N GLU A 34 9.33 29.22 4.78
CA GLU A 34 10.43 29.00 3.81
C GLU A 34 11.72 28.52 4.49
N GLU A 35 11.94 28.90 5.73
CA GLU A 35 13.02 28.42 6.60
C GLU A 35 12.92 26.93 6.96
N ALA A 36 11.74 26.32 6.79
CA ALA A 36 11.54 24.88 7.03
C ALA A 36 12.10 24.00 5.93
N ILE A 37 12.50 24.56 4.81
CA ILE A 37 13.06 23.84 3.68
C ILE A 37 14.58 24.05 3.65
N LYS A 38 15.31 22.96 3.85
CA LYS A 38 16.77 22.98 3.90
C LYS A 38 17.34 22.13 2.76
N GLU A 39 18.23 22.72 1.97
CA GLU A 39 19.00 21.99 0.96
C GLU A 39 20.12 21.19 1.64
N LEU A 40 20.16 19.88 1.37
CA LEU A 40 21.16 18.95 1.92
C LEU A 40 22.34 18.72 0.96
N GLY A 41 22.35 19.36 -0.21
CA GLY A 41 23.30 19.09 -1.31
C GLY A 41 22.87 17.88 -2.15
N ASN A 42 23.49 17.71 -3.32
CA ASN A 42 23.19 16.66 -4.31
C ASN A 42 21.71 16.59 -4.73
N GLY A 43 21.02 17.72 -4.73
CA GLY A 43 19.60 17.81 -5.11
C GLY A 43 18.63 17.25 -4.07
N LYS A 44 19.09 16.90 -2.87
CA LYS A 44 18.22 16.47 -1.78
C LYS A 44 17.75 17.66 -0.95
N VAL A 45 16.48 17.64 -0.57
CA VAL A 45 15.84 18.68 0.24
C VAL A 45 15.18 18.05 1.45
N GLU A 46 15.44 18.59 2.63
CA GLU A 46 14.75 18.24 3.86
C GLU A 46 13.66 19.28 4.14
N VAL A 47 12.42 18.83 4.28
CA VAL A 47 11.30 19.67 4.70
C VAL A 47 10.98 19.38 6.16
N THR A 48 11.06 20.40 7.00
CA THR A 48 10.79 20.30 8.44
C THR A 48 9.47 20.99 8.78
N ASN A 49 8.85 20.59 9.90
CA ASN A 49 7.66 21.26 10.46
C ASN A 49 6.45 21.30 9.52
N ILE A 50 6.22 20.24 8.75
CA ILE A 50 5.05 20.13 7.90
C ILE A 50 3.81 19.93 8.76
N ILE A 51 2.77 20.76 8.54
CA ILE A 51 1.45 20.58 9.12
C ILE A 51 0.50 20.11 8.02
N LEU A 52 0.09 18.86 8.10
CA LEU A 52 -0.90 18.27 7.19
C LEU A 52 -2.30 18.51 7.77
N ARG A 53 -3.14 19.20 7.02
CA ARG A 53 -4.50 19.54 7.43
C ARG A 53 -5.54 18.72 6.66
N LYS A 54 -6.78 18.73 7.17
CA LYS A 54 -7.93 17.99 6.64
C LYS A 54 -8.06 18.16 5.11
N GLY A 55 -8.16 17.05 4.40
CA GLY A 55 -8.50 16.97 2.98
C GLY A 55 -7.34 16.70 2.04
N ASN A 56 -6.11 17.08 2.40
CA ASN A 56 -4.94 17.01 1.52
C ASN A 56 -3.79 16.18 2.09
N ASN A 57 -4.11 15.14 2.85
CA ASN A 57 -3.10 14.31 3.46
C ASN A 57 -2.45 13.36 2.43
N PRO A 58 -1.15 13.08 2.55
CA PRO A 58 -0.44 12.26 1.59
C PRO A 58 -0.92 10.81 1.62
N ARG A 59 -0.88 10.19 0.44
CA ARG A 59 -1.03 8.74 0.26
C ARG A 59 0.17 8.27 -0.53
N ASN A 60 1.01 7.49 0.09
CA ASN A 60 2.23 6.96 -0.54
C ASN A 60 2.35 5.47 -0.30
N ARG A 61 2.90 4.75 -1.26
CA ARG A 61 3.16 3.30 -1.17
C ARG A 61 4.34 2.95 -0.28
N GLY A 62 5.25 3.89 -0.08
CA GLY A 62 6.44 3.71 0.73
C GLY A 62 6.33 4.37 2.10
N HIS A 63 7.45 4.90 2.53
CA HIS A 63 7.60 5.62 3.78
C HIS A 63 7.11 7.07 3.65
N ILE A 64 6.40 7.56 4.67
CA ILE A 64 6.04 8.97 4.81
C ILE A 64 6.71 9.52 6.06
N SER A 65 7.39 10.65 5.93
CA SER A 65 7.90 11.42 7.06
C SER A 65 7.36 12.83 7.02
N ALA A 66 6.78 13.30 8.13
CA ALA A 66 6.30 14.67 8.27
C ALA A 66 7.39 15.62 8.77
N GLY A 67 8.65 15.17 8.84
CA GLY A 67 9.78 15.95 9.35
C GLY A 67 9.91 15.93 10.87
N LYS A 68 10.93 16.63 11.40
CA LYS A 68 11.31 16.55 12.82
C LYS A 68 10.25 17.02 13.79
N MET A 69 9.42 18.00 13.41
CA MET A 69 8.35 18.59 14.23
C MET A 69 7.01 18.56 13.48
N GLY A 70 6.89 17.71 12.47
CA GLY A 70 5.71 17.65 11.63
C GLY A 70 4.50 17.08 12.36
N LYS A 71 3.31 17.56 11.99
CA LYS A 71 2.04 17.17 12.60
C LYS A 71 1.06 16.71 11.54
N ILE A 72 0.28 15.68 11.85
CA ILE A 72 -0.86 15.23 11.05
C ILE A 72 -2.13 15.54 11.82
N VAL A 73 -3.00 16.40 11.27
CA VAL A 73 -4.22 16.85 11.93
C VAL A 73 -5.38 16.82 10.95
N GLY A 74 -6.32 15.94 11.18
CA GLY A 74 -7.52 15.76 10.36
C GLY A 74 -7.27 15.04 9.05
N GLY A 75 -8.35 14.54 8.42
CA GLY A 75 -8.31 13.80 7.15
C GLY A 75 -7.74 12.39 7.27
N ILE A 76 -7.43 11.79 6.12
CA ILE A 76 -6.93 10.41 6.01
C ILE A 76 -5.54 10.43 5.42
N THR A 77 -4.57 9.85 6.13
CA THR A 77 -3.18 9.66 5.68
C THR A 77 -2.90 8.19 5.50
N GLN A 78 -2.30 7.80 4.36
CA GLN A 78 -1.98 6.41 4.06
C GLN A 78 -0.51 6.26 3.67
N ALA A 79 0.20 5.37 4.36
CA ALA A 79 1.55 4.96 4.03
C ALA A 79 1.61 3.44 3.80
N GLY A 80 2.19 3.00 2.70
CA GLY A 80 2.33 1.58 2.38
C GLY A 80 3.30 0.89 3.34
N GLN A 81 4.35 1.58 3.79
CA GLN A 81 5.35 1.01 4.70
C GLN A 81 5.32 1.69 6.08
N ASN A 82 6.02 2.80 6.23
CA ASN A 82 6.15 3.44 7.52
C ASN A 82 5.62 4.87 7.48
N LEU A 83 5.08 5.31 8.61
CA LEU A 83 4.75 6.70 8.83
C LEU A 83 5.49 7.21 10.06
N GLU A 84 6.25 8.28 9.87
CA GLU A 84 6.94 8.97 10.96
C GLU A 84 6.41 10.39 11.10
N VAL A 85 6.02 10.77 12.31
CA VAL A 85 5.44 12.06 12.62
C VAL A 85 5.82 12.48 14.04
N TYR A 86 5.85 13.78 14.31
CA TYR A 86 6.05 14.26 15.68
C TYR A 86 4.74 14.17 16.47
N ASP A 87 3.69 14.88 16.04
CA ASP A 87 2.38 14.84 16.69
C ASP A 87 1.30 14.30 15.74
N LEU A 88 0.36 13.54 16.25
CA LEU A 88 -0.75 12.96 15.53
C LEU A 88 -2.09 13.31 16.16
N GLY A 89 -2.96 14.00 15.40
CA GLY A 89 -4.21 14.55 15.92
C GLY A 89 -4.03 15.91 16.60
N ASN A 90 -5.03 16.36 17.34
CA ASN A 90 -5.02 17.58 18.12
C ASN A 90 -6.03 17.54 19.29
N LYS A 91 -5.90 18.50 20.21
CA LYS A 91 -6.82 18.64 21.37
C LYS A 91 -8.28 18.88 20.97
N ALA A 92 -8.53 19.47 19.80
CA ALA A 92 -9.88 19.68 19.29
C ALA A 92 -10.53 18.41 18.71
N ARG A 93 -9.83 17.26 18.76
CA ARG A 93 -10.29 15.95 18.27
C ARG A 93 -10.82 15.99 16.84
N LEU A 94 -10.16 16.74 15.97
CA LEU A 94 -10.48 16.70 14.55
C LEU A 94 -10.32 15.27 14.03
N HIS A 95 -11.32 14.79 13.30
CA HIS A 95 -11.31 13.44 12.75
C HIS A 95 -10.02 13.20 11.95
N THR A 96 -9.15 12.40 12.51
CA THR A 96 -7.85 12.04 11.95
C THR A 96 -7.77 10.54 11.81
N GLU A 97 -7.51 10.07 10.60
CA GLU A 97 -7.34 8.66 10.29
C GLU A 97 -5.98 8.41 9.67
N VAL A 98 -5.28 7.41 10.17
CA VAL A 98 -3.97 7.01 9.68
C VAL A 98 -3.98 5.52 9.37
N CYS A 99 -3.61 5.17 8.13
CA CYS A 99 -3.47 3.80 7.67
C CYS A 99 -2.00 3.54 7.29
N VAL A 100 -1.43 2.48 7.85
CA VAL A 100 -0.02 2.12 7.64
C VAL A 100 0.09 0.64 7.28
N GLY A 101 0.88 0.35 6.26
CA GLY A 101 1.15 -1.03 5.82
C GLY A 101 0.06 -1.67 4.98
N ARG A 102 -1.09 -1.02 4.81
CA ARG A 102 -2.22 -1.56 4.05
C ARG A 102 -2.40 -0.80 2.74
N GLU A 103 -2.22 -1.47 1.64
CA GLU A 103 -2.65 -1.00 0.33
C GLU A 103 -3.90 -1.77 -0.12
N ASP A 104 -5.05 -1.16 0.04
CA ASP A 104 -6.34 -1.74 -0.38
C ASP A 104 -6.34 -2.15 -1.85
N LYS A 105 -5.54 -1.47 -2.69
CA LYS A 105 -5.37 -1.82 -4.09
C LYS A 105 -4.82 -3.24 -4.26
N TYR A 106 -3.72 -3.59 -3.62
CA TYR A 106 -3.13 -4.93 -3.75
C TYR A 106 -4.05 -6.03 -3.21
N ILE A 107 -4.77 -5.73 -2.13
CA ILE A 107 -5.75 -6.67 -1.57
C ILE A 107 -6.90 -6.89 -2.56
N ASN A 108 -7.42 -5.82 -3.17
CA ASN A 108 -8.49 -5.90 -4.16
C ASN A 108 -8.01 -6.60 -5.44
N ASP A 109 -6.82 -6.26 -5.94
CA ASP A 109 -6.22 -6.89 -7.11
C ASP A 109 -6.03 -8.40 -6.86
N LYS A 110 -5.56 -8.78 -5.67
CA LYS A 110 -5.42 -10.20 -5.28
C LYS A 110 -6.77 -10.92 -5.24
N ASN A 111 -7.79 -10.31 -4.66
CA ASN A 111 -9.13 -10.89 -4.65
C ASN A 111 -9.67 -11.11 -6.07
N GLN A 112 -9.43 -10.18 -6.98
CA GLN A 112 -9.82 -10.33 -8.37
C GLN A 112 -9.04 -11.45 -9.06
N LEU A 113 -7.72 -11.57 -8.82
CA LEU A 113 -6.92 -12.68 -9.36
C LEU A 113 -7.42 -14.03 -8.88
N VAL A 114 -7.81 -14.18 -7.63
CA VAL A 114 -8.37 -15.42 -7.08
C VAL A 114 -9.67 -15.80 -7.82
N LEU A 115 -10.50 -14.84 -8.17
CA LEU A 115 -11.71 -15.09 -8.96
C LEU A 115 -11.37 -15.52 -10.39
N GLN A 116 -10.38 -14.87 -11.03
CA GLN A 116 -9.89 -15.23 -12.36
C GLN A 116 -9.30 -16.64 -12.37
N MET A 117 -8.45 -16.98 -11.38
CA MET A 117 -7.89 -18.34 -11.24
C MET A 117 -8.98 -19.40 -11.15
N LYS A 118 -10.05 -19.15 -10.38
CA LYS A 118 -11.18 -20.06 -10.25
C LYS A 118 -11.93 -20.23 -11.58
N SER A 119 -12.11 -19.15 -12.34
CA SER A 119 -12.78 -19.21 -13.66
C SER A 119 -11.95 -20.01 -14.65
N VAL A 120 -10.68 -19.64 -14.85
CA VAL A 120 -9.76 -20.32 -15.76
C VAL A 120 -9.57 -21.78 -15.36
N GLY A 121 -9.50 -22.08 -14.05
CA GLY A 121 -9.40 -23.45 -13.54
C GLY A 121 -10.63 -24.31 -13.90
N LYS A 122 -11.84 -23.76 -13.82
CA LYS A 122 -13.06 -24.45 -14.26
C LYS A 122 -13.07 -24.71 -15.77
N GLU A 123 -12.68 -23.72 -16.56
CA GLU A 123 -12.61 -23.86 -18.02
C GLU A 123 -11.59 -24.93 -18.42
N LEU A 124 -10.39 -24.92 -17.81
CA LEU A 124 -9.38 -25.95 -18.01
C LEU A 124 -9.89 -27.37 -17.66
N SER A 125 -10.63 -27.47 -16.55
CA SER A 125 -11.21 -28.75 -16.11
C SER A 125 -12.19 -29.30 -17.17
N LEU A 126 -13.05 -28.45 -17.74
CA LEU A 126 -14.01 -28.84 -18.80
C LEU A 126 -13.28 -29.21 -20.07
N LEU A 127 -12.30 -28.40 -20.50
CA LEU A 127 -11.50 -28.68 -21.71
C LEU A 127 -10.72 -30.00 -21.58
N ARG A 128 -10.11 -30.25 -20.44
CA ARG A 128 -9.40 -31.51 -20.18
C ARG A 128 -10.33 -32.71 -20.17
N SER A 129 -11.55 -32.57 -19.65
CA SER A 129 -12.55 -33.61 -19.69
C SER A 129 -12.99 -33.90 -21.15
N ALA A 130 -13.20 -32.86 -21.96
CA ALA A 130 -13.49 -32.99 -23.38
C ALA A 130 -12.33 -33.66 -24.12
N TYR A 131 -11.09 -33.25 -23.87
CA TYR A 131 -9.88 -33.84 -24.44
C TYR A 131 -9.77 -35.34 -24.12
N GLN A 132 -10.01 -35.74 -22.89
CA GLN A 132 -10.01 -37.14 -22.46
C GLN A 132 -11.11 -37.96 -23.18
N ASN A 133 -12.30 -37.36 -23.41
CA ASN A 133 -13.39 -38.00 -24.13
C ASN A 133 -13.03 -38.24 -25.63
N PHE A 134 -12.34 -37.28 -26.27
CA PHE A 134 -11.78 -37.48 -27.59
C PHE A 134 -10.75 -38.61 -27.62
N GLN A 135 -9.86 -38.67 -26.64
CA GLN A 135 -8.85 -39.73 -26.53
C GLN A 135 -9.45 -41.12 -26.38
N LYS A 136 -10.60 -41.25 -25.75
CA LYS A 136 -11.32 -42.52 -25.60
C LYS A 136 -12.09 -42.95 -26.87
N ARG A 137 -12.55 -41.99 -27.68
CA ARG A 137 -13.43 -42.23 -28.82
C ARG A 137 -12.71 -42.45 -30.12
N TYR A 138 -11.55 -41.86 -30.32
CA TYR A 138 -10.86 -41.83 -31.61
C TYR A 138 -9.47 -42.43 -31.50
N MET A 139 -9.02 -43.11 -32.54
CA MET A 139 -7.64 -43.60 -32.66
C MET A 139 -6.66 -42.44 -32.85
N PRO A 140 -5.36 -42.60 -32.51
CA PRO A 140 -4.37 -41.52 -32.61
C PRO A 140 -4.31 -40.83 -33.97
N GLU A 141 -4.44 -41.61 -35.06
CA GLU A 141 -4.40 -41.11 -36.43
C GLU A 141 -5.62 -40.24 -36.76
N GLU A 142 -6.81 -40.63 -36.29
CA GLU A 142 -8.05 -39.88 -36.48
C GLU A 142 -8.08 -38.59 -35.68
N ARG A 143 -7.44 -38.57 -34.48
CA ARG A 143 -7.37 -37.39 -33.62
C ARG A 143 -6.58 -36.27 -34.26
N ASN A 144 -5.42 -36.57 -34.84
CA ASN A 144 -4.50 -35.61 -35.43
C ASN A 144 -5.08 -34.86 -36.64
N VAL A 145 -6.13 -35.40 -37.28
CA VAL A 145 -6.84 -34.74 -38.38
C VAL A 145 -8.21 -34.20 -37.99
N ASN A 146 -8.66 -34.42 -36.74
CA ASN A 146 -9.96 -33.97 -36.27
C ASN A 146 -9.88 -32.47 -35.85
N PRO A 147 -10.57 -31.56 -36.56
CA PRO A 147 -10.48 -30.12 -36.25
C PRO A 147 -10.95 -29.73 -34.85
N MET A 148 -11.89 -30.49 -34.28
CA MET A 148 -12.40 -30.24 -32.92
C MET A 148 -11.39 -30.65 -31.87
N TYR A 149 -10.68 -31.76 -32.05
CA TYR A 149 -9.62 -32.20 -31.17
C TYR A 149 -8.49 -31.18 -31.12
N LEU A 150 -8.02 -30.72 -32.29
CA LEU A 150 -6.97 -29.70 -32.37
C LEU A 150 -7.38 -28.37 -31.71
N LYS A 151 -8.64 -27.95 -31.90
CA LYS A 151 -9.16 -26.75 -31.22
C LYS A 151 -9.19 -26.88 -29.70
N VAL A 152 -9.55 -28.07 -29.19
CA VAL A 152 -9.57 -28.30 -27.72
C VAL A 152 -8.15 -28.30 -27.18
N GLU A 153 -7.21 -28.92 -27.92
CA GLU A 153 -5.80 -28.92 -27.54
C GLU A 153 -5.22 -27.51 -27.49
N ASP A 154 -5.46 -26.69 -28.48
CA ASP A 154 -5.03 -25.30 -28.60
C ASP A 154 -5.67 -24.43 -27.49
N ALA A 155 -6.95 -24.65 -27.21
CA ALA A 155 -7.65 -23.98 -26.11
C ALA A 155 -7.07 -24.35 -24.75
N ILE A 156 -6.69 -25.60 -24.50
CA ILE A 156 -6.01 -26.01 -23.27
C ILE A 156 -4.68 -25.30 -23.15
N TYR A 157 -3.86 -25.30 -24.20
CA TYR A 157 -2.56 -24.62 -24.19
C TYR A 157 -2.70 -23.13 -23.89
N THR A 158 -3.64 -22.46 -24.55
CA THR A 158 -3.91 -21.03 -24.33
C THR A 158 -4.34 -20.76 -22.88
N LYS A 159 -5.23 -21.58 -22.31
CA LYS A 159 -5.69 -21.43 -20.92
C LYS A 159 -4.61 -21.77 -19.90
N GLU A 160 -3.71 -22.68 -20.19
CA GLU A 160 -2.55 -22.95 -19.35
C GLU A 160 -1.54 -21.80 -19.33
N LEU A 161 -1.36 -21.12 -20.47
CA LEU A 161 -0.56 -19.89 -20.51
C LEU A 161 -1.22 -18.76 -19.69
N GLU A 162 -2.53 -18.57 -19.86
CA GLU A 162 -3.30 -17.60 -19.06
C GLU A 162 -3.16 -17.89 -17.57
N MET A 163 -3.30 -19.14 -17.14
CA MET A 163 -3.12 -19.55 -15.75
C MET A 163 -1.72 -19.24 -15.22
N LYS A 164 -0.68 -19.51 -16.00
CA LYS A 164 0.71 -19.19 -15.64
C LYS A 164 0.91 -17.68 -15.44
N GLU A 165 0.35 -16.84 -16.30
CA GLU A 165 0.44 -15.39 -16.17
C GLU A 165 -0.30 -14.88 -14.92
N ILE A 166 -1.47 -15.45 -14.61
CA ILE A 166 -2.20 -15.12 -13.37
C ILE A 166 -1.37 -15.54 -12.15
N GLN A 167 -0.78 -16.73 -12.15
CA GLN A 167 0.08 -17.18 -11.04
C GLN A 167 1.30 -16.30 -10.83
N LYS A 168 1.96 -15.84 -11.90
CA LYS A 168 3.06 -14.88 -11.78
C LYS A 168 2.62 -13.57 -11.12
N LYS A 169 1.46 -13.05 -11.49
CA LYS A 169 0.89 -11.84 -10.88
C LYS A 169 0.53 -12.07 -9.42
N ASP A 170 0.02 -13.25 -9.07
CA ASP A 170 -0.33 -13.60 -7.68
C ASP A 170 0.91 -13.60 -6.79
N VAL A 171 2.00 -14.23 -7.24
CA VAL A 171 3.30 -14.21 -6.53
C VAL A 171 3.82 -12.78 -6.36
N TYR A 172 3.76 -11.95 -7.41
CA TYR A 172 4.17 -10.56 -7.32
C TYR A 172 3.36 -9.78 -6.28
N LEU A 173 2.04 -9.97 -6.24
CA LEU A 173 1.19 -9.31 -5.24
C LEU A 173 1.47 -9.80 -3.82
N ASP A 174 1.77 -11.09 -3.63
CA ASP A 174 2.18 -11.60 -2.32
C ASP A 174 3.49 -10.98 -1.84
N GLU A 175 4.47 -10.81 -2.72
CA GLU A 175 5.73 -10.13 -2.40
C GLU A 175 5.49 -8.66 -2.00
N GLU A 176 4.65 -7.93 -2.72
CA GLU A 176 4.32 -6.53 -2.40
C GLU A 176 3.56 -6.41 -1.07
N ILE A 177 2.62 -7.32 -0.79
CA ILE A 177 1.90 -7.36 0.49
C ILE A 177 2.87 -7.68 1.64
N GLU A 178 3.79 -8.64 1.44
CA GLU A 178 4.75 -9.04 2.47
C GLU A 178 5.78 -7.93 2.79
N LYS A 179 6.21 -7.13 1.80
CA LYS A 179 7.07 -5.95 2.04
C LYS A 179 6.46 -4.99 3.06
N ASN A 180 5.14 -4.88 3.07
CA ASN A 180 4.40 -3.97 3.94
C ASN A 180 4.05 -4.58 5.30
N ARG A 181 4.29 -5.88 5.51
CA ARG A 181 3.92 -6.61 6.73
C ARG A 181 4.53 -6.03 8.01
N HIS A 182 5.74 -5.48 7.90
CA HIS A 182 6.47 -4.90 9.03
C HIS A 182 6.31 -3.39 9.17
N ALA A 183 5.30 -2.84 8.50
CA ALA A 183 4.99 -1.43 8.56
C ALA A 183 4.70 -0.96 9.99
N LYS A 184 5.10 0.28 10.28
CA LYS A 184 4.98 0.88 11.61
C LYS A 184 4.63 2.36 11.53
N LEU A 185 3.87 2.81 12.52
CA LEU A 185 3.66 4.22 12.79
C LEU A 185 4.60 4.64 13.93
N ILE A 186 5.41 5.66 13.69
CA ILE A 186 6.36 6.20 14.67
C ILE A 186 5.90 7.60 15.04
N VAL A 187 5.54 7.80 16.29
CA VAL A 187 5.16 9.13 16.82
C VAL A 187 6.13 9.54 17.92
N LYS A 188 6.87 10.61 17.65
CA LYS A 188 7.90 11.11 18.58
C LYS A 188 7.36 12.02 19.68
N GLY A 189 6.27 12.72 19.41
CA GLY A 189 5.55 13.58 20.34
C GLY A 189 4.29 12.89 20.86
N ILE A 190 3.12 13.47 20.59
CA ILE A 190 1.83 13.07 21.15
C ILE A 190 0.93 12.46 20.08
N ILE A 191 0.33 11.30 20.36
CA ILE A 191 -0.91 10.87 19.73
C ILE A 191 -2.05 11.39 20.60
N TYR A 192 -2.88 12.25 20.05
CA TYR A 192 -4.05 12.77 20.75
C TYR A 192 -5.20 11.76 20.76
N GLN A 193 -6.03 11.86 21.78
CA GLN A 193 -7.19 10.99 21.91
C GLN A 193 -8.14 11.09 20.69
N GLY A 194 -8.67 9.94 20.25
CA GLY A 194 -9.69 9.85 19.20
C GLY A 194 -9.14 9.78 17.78
N VAL A 195 -7.84 9.62 17.61
CA VAL A 195 -7.24 9.33 16.29
C VAL A 195 -7.53 7.87 15.95
N LYS A 196 -8.03 7.63 14.74
CA LYS A 196 -8.22 6.29 14.20
C LYS A 196 -6.94 5.82 13.52
N ILE A 197 -6.38 4.74 14.01
CA ILE A 197 -5.13 4.16 13.52
C ILE A 197 -5.41 2.75 12.99
N ASP A 198 -4.99 2.48 11.77
CA ASP A 198 -5.00 1.15 11.16
C ASP A 198 -3.55 0.78 10.78
N VAL A 199 -3.02 -0.27 11.38
CA VAL A 199 -1.71 -0.82 11.03
C VAL A 199 -1.89 -2.23 10.52
N ASN A 200 -1.69 -2.43 9.22
CA ASN A 200 -1.85 -3.73 8.57
C ASN A 200 -3.22 -4.40 8.83
N GLY A 201 -4.30 -3.60 8.90
CA GLY A 201 -5.66 -4.07 9.16
C GLY A 201 -6.02 -4.20 10.65
N ALA A 202 -5.06 -4.10 11.56
CA ALA A 202 -5.33 -3.99 12.98
C ALA A 202 -5.71 -2.54 13.32
N ARG A 203 -6.87 -2.34 13.93
CA ARG A 203 -7.45 -1.01 14.18
C ARG A 203 -7.43 -0.66 15.64
N TRP A 204 -7.12 0.59 15.91
CA TRP A 204 -7.12 1.17 17.24
C TRP A 204 -7.65 2.61 17.20
N PHE A 205 -8.50 2.97 18.17
CA PHE A 205 -8.86 4.35 18.47
C PHE A 205 -7.99 4.81 19.63
N SER A 206 -7.14 5.78 19.38
CA SER A 206 -6.13 6.18 20.35
C SER A 206 -6.71 6.81 21.61
N ASP A 207 -6.12 6.42 22.73
CA ASP A 207 -6.02 7.29 23.91
C ASP A 207 -4.84 8.26 23.72
N GLU A 208 -4.69 9.22 24.64
CA GLU A 208 -3.54 10.10 24.59
C GLU A 208 -2.27 9.37 25.03
N VAL A 209 -1.32 9.22 24.11
CA VAL A 209 -0.03 8.56 24.38
C VAL A 209 1.12 9.35 23.76
N THR A 210 2.31 9.19 24.31
CA THR A 210 3.49 9.95 23.90
C THR A 210 4.66 9.04 23.54
N ASN A 211 5.46 9.46 22.55
CA ASN A 211 6.72 8.82 22.16
C ASN A 211 6.58 7.30 21.96
N VAL A 212 5.74 6.91 21.00
CA VAL A 212 5.33 5.53 20.78
C VAL A 212 5.57 5.09 19.35
N THR A 213 5.94 3.82 19.18
CA THR A 213 5.88 3.12 17.90
C THR A 213 4.72 2.15 17.93
N VAL A 214 3.82 2.29 16.96
CA VAL A 214 2.63 1.46 16.81
C VAL A 214 2.90 0.41 15.72
N ARG A 215 2.65 -0.86 16.02
CA ARG A 215 2.79 -1.99 15.08
C ARG A 215 1.65 -2.97 15.24
N LYS A 216 1.41 -3.77 14.22
CA LYS A 216 0.59 -4.97 14.35
C LYS A 216 1.44 -6.10 14.95
N THR A 217 0.89 -6.79 15.92
CA THR A 217 1.43 -8.05 16.46
C THR A 217 0.28 -9.04 16.48
N ASP A 218 0.42 -10.14 15.75
CA ASP A 218 -0.67 -11.08 15.47
C ASP A 218 -1.91 -10.35 14.91
N GLU A 219 -3.03 -10.37 15.59
CA GLU A 219 -4.28 -9.71 15.16
C GLU A 219 -4.55 -8.37 15.89
N ARG A 220 -3.59 -7.89 16.71
CA ARG A 220 -3.77 -6.73 17.59
C ARG A 220 -2.76 -5.62 17.30
N VAL A 221 -3.10 -4.42 17.77
CA VAL A 221 -2.18 -3.30 17.79
C VAL A 221 -1.29 -3.40 19.03
N ALA A 222 0.01 -3.27 18.85
CA ALA A 222 0.98 -3.21 19.93
C ALA A 222 1.68 -1.85 19.96
N LEU A 223 1.76 -1.28 21.15
CA LEU A 223 2.45 -0.03 21.42
C LEU A 223 3.83 -0.30 22.04
N TYR A 224 4.86 0.23 21.41
CA TYR A 224 6.22 0.11 21.89
C TYR A 224 6.70 1.49 22.33
N THR A 225 6.97 1.64 23.62
CA THR A 225 7.64 2.80 24.17
C THR A 225 9.12 2.48 24.42
N ARG A 226 9.94 3.46 24.74
CA ARG A 226 11.35 3.20 25.10
C ARG A 226 11.52 2.27 26.32
N ARG A 227 10.48 2.07 27.13
CA ARG A 227 10.56 1.31 28.40
C ARG A 227 9.68 0.06 28.47
N SER A 228 8.72 -0.10 27.57
CA SER A 228 7.72 -1.19 27.68
C SER A 228 7.00 -1.46 26.36
N ARG A 229 6.43 -2.68 26.28
CA ARG A 229 5.51 -3.12 25.22
C ARG A 229 4.11 -3.24 25.83
N TYR A 230 3.10 -2.67 25.19
CA TYR A 230 1.69 -2.85 25.51
C TYR A 230 0.94 -3.36 24.28
N GLU A 231 0.06 -4.37 24.47
CA GLU A 231 -0.88 -4.87 23.46
C GLU A 231 -2.26 -4.33 23.79
N ILE A 232 -2.97 -3.87 22.75
CA ILE A 232 -4.31 -3.27 22.85
C ILE A 232 -5.27 -4.05 21.96
#